data_df7aa0a711eee8edea2a28155fba9e9e
#
_entry.id   df7aa0a711eee8edea2a28155fba9e9e
#
_cell.length_a   1.000
_cell.length_b   1.000
_cell.length_c   1.000
_cell.angle_alpha   90.00
_cell.angle_beta   90.00
_cell.angle_gamma   90.00
#
_symmetry.space_group_name_H-M   'P 1'
#
loop_
_entity.id
_entity.type
_entity.pdbx_description
1 polymer ?
#
loop_
_entity_poly.entity_id
_entity_poly.type
_entity_poly.pdbx_seq_one_letter_code
_entity_poly.pdbx_strand_id
1 'polypeptide(L)'
;MIFICQKRRRTATSRVIRPQKGPQEKFLATSADIAIYGGAAGGGKTYALLMEPLRYIYTKGYRAVIFRKSYTQINASGGLWDESTSMYVGIHGAIPTKSPKYHWRFAKKAVLYFDYLGRDDDLNRWQGSQITFIGFDELTHFSERQFFYMLSRNRSTCGVKPYVRATCNPDADSWVARFIAWWIDQDTGYPIKERSGKVRYMARVQNEIIWGDTRQELIDSGIEPTDIKSVTFIASTLQDN
;
A
#
# COMPACT_ATOMS: atom_id res chain seq x y z
N MET A 1 0.07 -6.55 14.95
CA MET A 1 -1.26 -7.05 14.51
C MET A 1 -1.14 -8.56 14.29
N ILE A 2 -2.02 -9.36 14.89
CA ILE A 2 -2.01 -10.82 14.79
C ILE A 2 -3.36 -11.25 14.20
N PHE A 3 -3.34 -11.98 13.10
CA PHE A 3 -4.55 -12.57 12.53
C PHE A 3 -4.56 -14.07 12.78
N ILE A 4 -5.63 -14.58 13.38
CA ILE A 4 -5.82 -16.01 13.65
C ILE A 4 -6.80 -16.57 12.62
N CYS A 5 -6.32 -17.52 11.82
CA CYS A 5 -7.13 -18.24 10.84
C CYS A 5 -7.67 -19.54 11.46
N GLN A 6 -8.98 -19.67 11.62
CA GLN A 6 -9.63 -20.90 12.09
C GLN A 6 -10.14 -21.76 10.92
N LYS A 7 -9.59 -22.96 10.75
CA LYS A 7 -10.18 -24.01 9.88
C LYS A 7 -11.28 -24.76 10.64
N ARG A 8 -12.45 -24.93 10.04
CA ARG A 8 -13.46 -25.84 10.56
C ARG A 8 -13.07 -27.30 10.31
N ARG A 9 -12.94 -28.06 11.42
CA ARG A 9 -12.89 -29.53 11.59
C ARG A 9 -11.62 -30.29 11.16
N ARG A 10 -11.10 -31.03 12.14
CA ARG A 10 -10.00 -31.99 12.29
C ARG A 10 -8.62 -31.33 12.46
N THR A 11 -8.11 -31.36 13.71
CA THR A 11 -6.74 -30.99 14.12
C THR A 11 -6.22 -29.71 13.47
N ALA A 12 -6.92 -28.59 13.70
CA ALA A 12 -6.57 -27.33 13.09
C ALA A 12 -5.47 -26.65 13.90
N THR A 13 -4.24 -26.76 13.43
CA THR A 13 -3.20 -25.80 13.76
C THR A 13 -3.70 -24.41 13.29
N SER A 14 -3.97 -23.54 14.24
CA SER A 14 -4.33 -22.15 13.94
C SER A 14 -3.14 -21.50 13.24
N ARG A 15 -3.30 -21.10 11.98
CA ARG A 15 -2.26 -20.36 11.26
C ARG A 15 -2.29 -18.91 11.73
N VAL A 16 -1.17 -18.43 12.25
CA VAL A 16 -1.01 -17.03 12.65
C VAL A 16 -0.34 -16.27 11.53
N ILE A 17 -0.98 -15.20 11.03
CA ILE A 17 -0.40 -14.24 10.09
C ILE A 17 0.11 -13.07 10.93
N ARG A 18 1.41 -12.85 10.92
CA ARG A 18 2.06 -11.77 11.67
C ARG A 18 3.18 -11.13 10.85
N PRO A 19 3.47 -9.84 11.04
CA PRO A 19 4.64 -9.22 10.44
C PRO A 19 5.93 -9.78 11.06
N GLN A 20 6.99 -9.69 10.30
CA GLN A 20 8.35 -9.82 10.81
C GLN A 20 8.70 -8.56 11.62
N LYS A 21 9.54 -8.74 12.65
CA LYS A 21 10.01 -7.62 13.49
C LYS A 21 10.80 -6.62 12.64
N GLY A 22 10.73 -5.35 13.04
CA GLY A 22 11.47 -4.28 12.38
C GLY A 22 10.67 -3.56 11.28
N PRO A 23 11.17 -3.48 10.01
CA PRO A 23 10.54 -2.66 8.96
C PRO A 23 9.10 -3.04 8.63
N GLN A 24 8.75 -4.34 8.60
CA GLN A 24 7.35 -4.77 8.36
C GLN A 24 6.41 -4.29 9.47
N GLU A 25 6.82 -4.43 10.74
CA GLU A 25 6.03 -3.93 11.86
C GLU A 25 5.85 -2.42 11.78
N LYS A 26 6.90 -1.66 11.46
CA LYS A 26 6.84 -0.20 11.28
C LYS A 26 5.88 0.18 10.16
N PHE A 27 5.95 -0.52 9.02
CA PHE A 27 5.07 -0.29 7.87
C PHE A 27 3.61 -0.53 8.22
N LEU A 28 3.31 -1.60 8.93
CA LEU A 28 1.95 -1.92 9.36
C LEU A 28 1.47 -1.08 10.55
N ALA A 29 2.37 -0.54 11.37
CA ALA A 29 2.01 0.26 12.54
C ALA A 29 1.77 1.74 12.21
N THR A 30 2.28 2.24 11.09
CA THR A 30 2.18 3.67 10.76
C THR A 30 0.73 4.12 10.53
N SER A 31 0.41 5.29 11.06
CA SER A 31 -0.86 5.99 10.82
C SER A 31 -0.82 6.98 9.66
N ALA A 32 0.33 7.09 8.96
CA ALA A 32 0.48 7.98 7.82
C ALA A 32 -0.53 7.66 6.71
N ASP A 33 -1.02 8.69 6.03
CA ASP A 33 -1.95 8.55 4.90
C ASP A 33 -1.30 7.78 3.75
N ILE A 34 0.00 8.01 3.52
CA ILE A 34 0.80 7.34 2.51
C ILE A 34 2.03 6.74 3.19
N ALA A 35 2.24 5.45 3.04
CA ALA A 35 3.48 4.81 3.47
C ALA A 35 4.12 4.02 2.32
N ILE A 36 5.40 4.24 2.10
CA ILE A 36 6.21 3.56 1.10
C ILE A 36 7.21 2.67 1.81
N TYR A 37 7.20 1.39 1.49
CA TYR A 37 8.12 0.38 2.02
C TYR A 37 9.16 0.06 0.94
N GLY A 38 10.34 0.58 1.09
CA GLY A 38 11.42 0.48 0.12
C GLY A 38 12.59 -0.36 0.62
N GLY A 39 13.29 -1.01 -0.32
CA GLY A 39 14.49 -1.79 -0.01
C GLY A 39 14.76 -2.88 -1.03
N ALA A 40 15.81 -3.67 -0.80
CA ALA A 40 16.23 -4.75 -1.68
C ALA A 40 15.14 -5.82 -1.91
N ALA A 41 15.28 -6.58 -2.99
CA ALA A 41 14.43 -7.74 -3.27
C ALA A 41 14.52 -8.75 -2.12
N GLY A 42 13.40 -9.46 -1.83
CA GLY A 42 13.37 -10.46 -0.75
C GLY A 42 12.99 -9.91 0.62
N GLY A 43 12.88 -8.59 0.83
CA GLY A 43 12.55 -7.99 2.13
C GLY A 43 11.08 -8.17 2.60
N GLY A 44 10.34 -9.16 2.08
CA GLY A 44 8.96 -9.43 2.50
C GLY A 44 7.96 -8.28 2.25
N LYS A 45 8.29 -7.36 1.32
CA LYS A 45 7.49 -6.16 1.06
C LYS A 45 6.07 -6.48 0.56
N THR A 46 5.95 -7.35 -0.46
CA THR A 46 4.66 -7.80 -0.99
C THR A 46 3.82 -8.50 0.08
N TYR A 47 4.46 -9.30 0.94
CA TYR A 47 3.79 -9.96 2.06
C TYR A 47 3.21 -8.92 3.05
N ALA A 48 3.98 -7.89 3.40
CA ALA A 48 3.50 -6.80 4.26
C ALA A 48 2.35 -6.03 3.61
N LEU A 49 2.45 -5.75 2.29
CA LEU A 49 1.39 -5.08 1.54
C LEU A 49 0.09 -5.90 1.51
N LEU A 50 0.18 -7.22 1.39
CA LEU A 50 -0.97 -8.13 1.45
C LEU A 50 -1.58 -8.23 2.86
N MET A 51 -0.79 -8.07 3.90
CA MET A 51 -1.32 -8.04 5.28
C MET A 51 -2.16 -6.79 5.57
N GLU A 52 -1.85 -5.68 4.94
CA GLU A 52 -2.46 -4.38 5.27
C GLU A 52 -3.99 -4.36 5.14
N PRO A 53 -4.62 -4.85 4.04
CA PRO A 53 -6.08 -4.86 3.94
C PRO A 53 -6.77 -5.76 4.95
N LEU A 54 -6.08 -6.76 5.53
CA LEU A 54 -6.66 -7.66 6.54
C LEU A 54 -7.15 -6.93 7.78
N ARG A 55 -6.64 -5.73 8.03
CA ARG A 55 -7.05 -4.85 9.13
C ARG A 55 -8.55 -4.58 9.16
N TYR A 56 -9.17 -4.48 7.96
CA TYR A 56 -10.54 -4.02 7.81
C TYR A 56 -11.46 -4.98 7.04
N ILE A 57 -11.06 -6.24 6.85
CA ILE A 57 -11.87 -7.24 6.12
C ILE A 57 -13.23 -7.54 6.76
N TYR A 58 -13.42 -7.18 8.01
CA TYR A 58 -14.71 -7.30 8.71
C TYR A 58 -15.48 -5.98 8.79
N THR A 59 -15.03 -4.93 8.11
CA THR A 59 -15.73 -3.65 8.02
C THR A 59 -16.67 -3.65 6.84
N LYS A 60 -17.95 -3.40 7.08
CA LYS A 60 -18.98 -3.34 6.03
C LYS A 60 -18.63 -2.23 5.02
N GLY A 61 -18.64 -2.58 3.72
CA GLY A 61 -18.38 -1.62 2.66
C GLY A 61 -16.90 -1.25 2.47
N TYR A 62 -15.96 -1.88 3.18
CA TYR A 62 -14.54 -1.69 2.94
C TYR A 62 -14.17 -2.13 1.54
N ARG A 63 -13.55 -1.23 0.77
CA ARG A 63 -13.08 -1.44 -0.60
C ARG A 63 -11.60 -1.20 -0.69
N ALA A 64 -10.88 -2.20 -1.12
CA ALA A 64 -9.44 -2.20 -1.27
C ALA A 64 -9.04 -2.60 -2.70
N VAL A 65 -7.93 -2.06 -3.18
CA VAL A 65 -7.29 -2.51 -4.42
C VAL A 65 -5.79 -2.53 -4.25
N ILE A 66 -5.13 -3.54 -4.80
CA ILE A 66 -3.67 -3.58 -4.94
C ILE A 66 -3.35 -3.66 -6.43
N PHE A 67 -2.50 -2.74 -6.88
CA PHE A 67 -2.09 -2.62 -8.27
C PHE A 67 -0.72 -3.25 -8.52
N ARG A 68 -0.60 -3.89 -9.69
CA ARG A 68 0.64 -4.26 -10.37
C ARG A 68 0.70 -3.55 -11.72
N LYS A 69 1.86 -3.51 -12.35
CA LYS A 69 2.01 -2.88 -13.67
C LYS A 69 1.26 -3.62 -14.77
N SER A 70 1.17 -4.94 -14.70
CA SER A 70 0.49 -5.76 -15.70
C SER A 70 -0.35 -6.87 -15.07
N TYR A 71 -1.33 -7.33 -15.84
CA TYR A 71 -2.16 -8.47 -15.47
C TYR A 71 -1.32 -9.76 -15.31
N THR A 72 -0.33 -9.94 -16.18
CA THR A 72 0.60 -11.08 -16.12
C THR A 72 1.33 -11.15 -14.78
N GLN A 73 1.76 -10.01 -14.25
CA GLN A 73 2.44 -9.95 -12.94
C GLN A 73 1.51 -10.30 -11.77
N ILE A 74 0.21 -10.09 -11.90
CA ILE A 74 -0.77 -10.51 -10.89
C ILE A 74 -0.91 -12.03 -10.89
N ASN A 75 -0.94 -12.65 -12.08
CA ASN A 75 -1.29 -14.05 -12.29
C ASN A 75 -0.09 -14.99 -12.48
N ALA A 76 1.14 -14.45 -12.51
CA ALA A 76 2.34 -15.26 -12.60
C ALA A 76 2.44 -16.24 -11.41
N SER A 77 3.12 -17.38 -11.64
CA SER A 77 3.47 -18.29 -10.54
C SER A 77 4.31 -17.57 -9.49
N GLY A 78 3.92 -17.64 -8.21
CA GLY A 78 4.51 -16.84 -7.13
C GLY A 78 4.17 -15.34 -7.21
N GLY A 79 3.26 -14.95 -8.10
CA GLY A 79 2.78 -13.57 -8.20
C GLY A 79 1.78 -13.19 -7.11
N LEU A 80 1.26 -11.97 -7.23
CA LEU A 80 0.42 -11.36 -6.20
C LEU A 80 -0.82 -12.21 -5.84
N TRP A 81 -1.41 -12.89 -6.84
CA TRP A 81 -2.56 -13.77 -6.60
C TRP A 81 -2.18 -15.00 -5.79
N ASP A 82 -1.09 -15.69 -6.15
CA ASP A 82 -0.65 -16.90 -5.46
C ASP A 82 -0.23 -16.60 -4.02
N GLU A 83 0.49 -15.50 -3.80
CA GLU A 83 0.86 -15.02 -2.46
C GLU A 83 -0.39 -14.70 -1.63
N SER A 84 -1.39 -14.03 -2.23
CA SER A 84 -2.66 -13.75 -1.55
C SER A 84 -3.42 -15.04 -1.22
N THR A 85 -3.39 -16.03 -2.12
CA THR A 85 -4.02 -17.32 -1.90
C THR A 85 -3.35 -18.05 -0.75
N SER A 86 -2.04 -18.05 -0.72
CA SER A 86 -1.27 -18.60 0.38
C SER A 86 -1.59 -17.94 1.72
N MET A 87 -1.87 -16.63 1.72
CA MET A 87 -2.16 -15.87 2.93
C MET A 87 -3.63 -15.97 3.37
N TYR A 88 -4.60 -15.84 2.43
CA TYR A 88 -6.01 -15.61 2.78
C TYR A 88 -6.86 -16.87 2.80
N VAL A 89 -6.42 -17.97 2.18
CA VAL A 89 -7.14 -19.25 2.30
C VAL A 89 -7.21 -19.69 3.75
N GLY A 90 -8.45 -19.93 4.21
CA GLY A 90 -8.73 -20.31 5.59
C GLY A 90 -9.11 -19.14 6.51
N ILE A 91 -9.00 -17.89 6.07
CA ILE A 91 -9.62 -16.77 6.79
C ILE A 91 -11.15 -16.92 6.69
N HIS A 92 -11.82 -16.79 7.84
CA HIS A 92 -13.28 -16.94 7.89
C HIS A 92 -14.00 -15.96 6.97
N GLY A 93 -14.80 -16.47 6.03
CA GLY A 93 -15.54 -15.68 5.08
C GLY A 93 -14.75 -15.18 3.87
N ALA A 94 -13.47 -15.56 3.73
CA ALA A 94 -12.68 -15.22 2.56
C ALA A 94 -13.04 -16.14 1.37
N ILE A 95 -13.48 -15.54 0.27
CA ILE A 95 -13.90 -16.21 -0.96
C ILE A 95 -13.12 -15.63 -2.13
N PRO A 96 -12.24 -16.43 -2.78
CA PRO A 96 -11.50 -16.01 -3.97
C PRO A 96 -12.38 -16.01 -5.22
N THR A 97 -12.15 -15.07 -6.10
CA THR A 97 -12.76 -14.99 -7.44
C THR A 97 -11.72 -14.55 -8.45
N LYS A 98 -11.62 -15.28 -9.59
CA LYS A 98 -10.66 -14.96 -10.66
C LYS A 98 -11.30 -14.24 -11.84
N SER A 99 -12.56 -14.47 -12.12
CA SER A 99 -13.25 -13.92 -13.30
C SER A 99 -14.48 -13.11 -12.88
N PRO A 100 -14.80 -11.97 -13.51
CA PRO A 100 -14.02 -11.29 -14.57
C PRO A 100 -12.78 -10.53 -14.05
N LYS A 101 -12.62 -10.38 -12.72
CA LYS A 101 -11.48 -9.71 -12.08
C LYS A 101 -11.01 -10.50 -10.88
N TYR A 102 -9.70 -10.52 -10.66
CA TYR A 102 -9.11 -11.10 -9.46
C TYR A 102 -9.53 -10.31 -8.23
N HIS A 103 -10.22 -10.97 -7.30
CA HIS A 103 -10.59 -10.35 -6.03
C HIS A 103 -10.86 -11.37 -4.94
N TRP A 104 -10.75 -10.91 -3.71
CA TRP A 104 -11.22 -11.58 -2.51
C TRP A 104 -12.43 -10.86 -1.96
N ARG A 105 -13.50 -11.61 -1.72
CA ARG A 105 -14.60 -11.14 -0.89
C ARG A 105 -14.42 -11.69 0.52
N PHE A 106 -14.71 -10.85 1.49
CA PHE A 106 -14.66 -11.21 2.89
C PHE A 106 -16.04 -11.08 3.53
N ALA A 107 -16.16 -11.51 4.80
CA ALA A 107 -17.36 -11.31 5.58
C ALA A 107 -17.80 -9.82 5.54
N LYS A 108 -19.11 -9.56 5.73
CA LYS A 108 -19.69 -8.21 5.70
C LYS A 108 -19.48 -7.43 4.38
N LYS A 109 -19.27 -8.12 3.26
CA LYS A 109 -19.09 -7.53 1.93
C LYS A 109 -17.87 -6.63 1.78
N ALA A 110 -16.83 -6.79 2.59
CA ALA A 110 -15.52 -6.21 2.31
C ALA A 110 -14.91 -6.88 1.08
N VAL A 111 -14.22 -6.10 0.23
CA VAL A 111 -13.65 -6.61 -1.03
C VAL A 111 -12.24 -6.06 -1.22
N LEU A 112 -11.32 -6.94 -1.62
CA LEU A 112 -9.98 -6.60 -2.08
C LEU A 112 -9.83 -7.03 -3.54
N TYR A 113 -9.64 -6.06 -4.43
CA TYR A 113 -9.33 -6.29 -5.83
C TYR A 113 -7.83 -6.33 -6.08
N PHE A 114 -7.43 -7.15 -7.08
CA PHE A 114 -6.13 -7.02 -7.74
C PHE A 114 -6.38 -6.53 -9.15
N ASP A 115 -5.75 -5.42 -9.53
CA ASP A 115 -5.89 -4.84 -10.87
C ASP A 115 -4.56 -4.27 -11.35
N TYR A 116 -4.50 -3.81 -12.58
CA TYR A 116 -3.28 -3.30 -13.19
C TYR A 116 -3.48 -1.89 -13.77
N LEU A 117 -2.38 -1.17 -13.88
CA LEU A 117 -2.28 0.13 -14.56
C LEU A 117 -1.07 0.10 -15.51
N GLY A 118 -1.24 -0.52 -16.68
CA GLY A 118 -0.19 -0.64 -17.69
C GLY A 118 0.12 0.68 -18.37
N ARG A 119 -0.93 1.46 -18.69
CA ARG A 119 -0.87 2.75 -19.35
C ARG A 119 -1.70 3.78 -18.58
N ASP A 120 -1.49 5.06 -18.90
CA ASP A 120 -2.26 6.14 -18.27
C ASP A 120 -3.76 6.07 -18.62
N ASP A 121 -4.11 5.55 -19.79
CA ASP A 121 -5.51 5.36 -20.19
C ASP A 121 -6.27 4.36 -19.30
N ASP A 122 -5.58 3.46 -18.63
CA ASP A 122 -6.19 2.53 -17.67
C ASP A 122 -6.84 3.26 -16.48
N LEU A 123 -6.42 4.50 -16.23
CA LEU A 123 -7.00 5.35 -15.18
C LEU A 123 -8.48 5.64 -15.42
N ASN A 124 -8.93 5.66 -16.68
CA ASN A 124 -10.34 5.92 -17.01
C ASN A 124 -11.29 4.87 -16.40
N ARG A 125 -10.81 3.64 -16.21
CA ARG A 125 -11.60 2.57 -15.54
C ARG A 125 -11.91 2.86 -14.07
N TRP A 126 -11.18 3.79 -13.46
CA TRP A 126 -11.29 4.17 -12.05
C TRP A 126 -11.99 5.51 -11.84
N GLN A 127 -12.47 6.14 -12.92
CA GLN A 127 -13.25 7.38 -12.84
C GLN A 127 -14.50 7.16 -11.97
N GLY A 128 -14.74 8.06 -11.03
CA GLY A 128 -15.87 7.97 -10.09
C GLY A 128 -15.72 6.94 -8.97
N SER A 129 -14.64 6.15 -8.94
CA SER A 129 -14.42 5.14 -7.90
C SER A 129 -14.14 5.77 -6.53
N GLN A 130 -14.56 5.05 -5.49
CA GLN A 130 -14.25 5.35 -4.10
C GLN A 130 -13.55 4.14 -3.49
N ILE A 131 -12.29 4.31 -3.11
CA ILE A 131 -11.42 3.23 -2.68
C ILE A 131 -10.82 3.60 -1.34
N THR A 132 -11.12 2.82 -0.32
CA THR A 132 -10.65 3.08 1.05
C THR A 132 -9.15 2.78 1.20
N PHE A 133 -8.68 1.69 0.60
CA PHE A 133 -7.28 1.30 0.60
C PHE A 133 -6.76 1.12 -0.82
N ILE A 134 -5.65 1.77 -1.13
CA ILE A 134 -4.94 1.59 -2.39
C ILE A 134 -3.53 1.08 -2.10
N GLY A 135 -3.21 -0.09 -2.65
CA GLY A 135 -1.88 -0.67 -2.63
C GLY A 135 -1.20 -0.52 -3.99
N PHE A 136 0.08 -0.14 -4.02
CA PHE A 136 0.92 -0.22 -5.21
C PHE A 136 2.07 -1.19 -4.91
N ASP A 137 2.09 -2.30 -5.61
CA ASP A 137 3.23 -3.22 -5.51
C ASP A 137 4.23 -2.90 -6.63
N GLU A 138 5.46 -2.57 -6.22
CA GLU A 138 6.52 -2.02 -7.09
C GLU A 138 6.17 -0.63 -7.67
N LEU A 139 6.05 0.36 -6.80
CA LEU A 139 5.63 1.72 -7.13
C LEU A 139 6.46 2.38 -8.24
N THR A 140 7.75 2.06 -8.35
CA THR A 140 8.65 2.59 -9.39
C THR A 140 8.22 2.22 -10.81
N HIS A 141 7.39 1.19 -10.98
CA HIS A 141 6.84 0.80 -12.28
C HIS A 141 5.67 1.69 -12.76
N PHE A 142 5.08 2.47 -11.87
CA PHE A 142 3.95 3.34 -12.20
C PHE A 142 4.42 4.76 -12.50
N SER A 143 3.68 5.45 -13.37
CA SER A 143 3.94 6.87 -13.59
C SER A 143 3.49 7.70 -12.38
N GLU A 144 4.12 8.86 -12.19
CA GLU A 144 3.70 9.85 -11.20
C GLU A 144 2.23 10.22 -11.37
N ARG A 145 1.78 10.38 -12.64
CA ARG A 145 0.38 10.64 -12.99
C ARG A 145 -0.56 9.54 -12.49
N GLN A 146 -0.18 8.27 -12.68
CA GLN A 146 -0.98 7.12 -12.19
C GLN A 146 -1.15 7.17 -10.69
N PHE A 147 -0.08 7.42 -9.96
CA PHE A 147 -0.11 7.50 -8.49
C PHE A 147 -1.03 8.62 -7.98
N PHE A 148 -0.82 9.86 -8.45
CA PHE A 148 -1.60 11.00 -7.98
C PHE A 148 -3.05 10.98 -8.45
N TYR A 149 -3.33 10.44 -9.64
CA TYR A 149 -4.71 10.21 -10.07
C TYR A 149 -5.42 9.24 -9.13
N MET A 150 -4.81 8.11 -8.82
CA MET A 150 -5.40 7.13 -7.89
C MET A 150 -5.52 7.68 -6.47
N LEU A 151 -4.59 8.52 -6.02
CA LEU A 151 -4.70 9.21 -4.74
C LEU A 151 -5.98 10.08 -4.68
N SER A 152 -6.40 10.69 -5.78
CA SER A 152 -7.68 11.43 -5.86
C SER A 152 -8.92 10.52 -5.76
N ARG A 153 -8.78 9.22 -5.99
CA ARG A 153 -9.82 8.19 -5.83
C ARG A 153 -9.82 7.55 -4.44
N ASN A 154 -8.79 7.84 -3.63
CA ASN A 154 -8.66 7.33 -2.27
C ASN A 154 -9.65 8.02 -1.32
N ARG A 155 -10.86 7.50 -1.30
CA ARG A 155 -12.01 8.02 -0.53
C ARG A 155 -12.72 6.88 0.19
N SER A 156 -13.36 7.17 1.31
CA SER A 156 -14.04 6.17 2.12
C SER A 156 -15.47 6.58 2.47
N THR A 157 -16.37 5.61 2.44
CA THR A 157 -17.75 5.72 2.92
C THR A 157 -18.06 4.69 4.01
N CYS A 158 -17.05 3.95 4.47
CA CYS A 158 -17.22 2.87 5.44
C CYS A 158 -16.70 3.20 6.85
N GLY A 159 -16.37 4.48 7.11
CA GLY A 159 -15.86 4.94 8.41
C GLY A 159 -14.36 4.67 8.63
N VAL A 160 -13.69 3.97 7.73
CA VAL A 160 -12.23 3.80 7.75
C VAL A 160 -11.59 5.00 7.05
N LYS A 161 -10.60 5.64 7.68
CA LYS A 161 -9.83 6.71 7.03
C LYS A 161 -9.15 6.15 5.76
N PRO A 162 -9.31 6.81 4.59
CA PRO A 162 -8.66 6.33 3.38
C PRO A 162 -7.13 6.45 3.48
N TYR A 163 -6.42 5.47 2.92
CA TYR A 163 -4.96 5.41 3.01
C TYR A 163 -4.32 4.66 1.85
N VAL A 164 -3.04 4.92 1.63
CA VAL A 164 -2.23 4.31 0.56
C VAL A 164 -1.01 3.62 1.16
N ARG A 165 -0.70 2.46 0.62
CA ARG A 165 0.52 1.71 0.92
C ARG A 165 1.21 1.33 -0.38
N ALA A 166 2.52 1.47 -0.43
CA ALA A 166 3.27 1.10 -1.60
C ALA A 166 4.53 0.34 -1.22
N THR A 167 4.97 -0.54 -2.10
CA THR A 167 6.29 -1.16 -2.03
C THR A 167 7.14 -0.61 -3.17
N CYS A 168 8.44 -0.51 -2.99
CA CYS A 168 9.35 -0.20 -4.09
C CYS A 168 10.72 -0.85 -3.89
N ASN A 169 11.37 -1.14 -5.02
CA ASN A 169 12.80 -1.26 -5.09
C ASN A 169 13.29 0.13 -5.52
N PRO A 170 14.10 0.82 -4.71
CA PRO A 170 14.56 2.15 -5.06
C PRO A 170 15.28 2.15 -6.41
N ASP A 171 14.89 3.08 -7.26
CA ASP A 171 15.47 3.34 -8.57
C ASP A 171 15.73 4.85 -8.64
N ALA A 172 17.02 5.22 -8.74
CA ALA A 172 17.47 6.60 -8.68
C ALA A 172 16.86 7.49 -9.78
N ASP A 173 16.56 6.91 -10.94
CA ASP A 173 16.00 7.64 -12.09
C ASP A 173 14.47 7.77 -12.04
N SER A 174 13.83 7.14 -11.05
CA SER A 174 12.38 7.17 -10.92
C SER A 174 11.86 8.47 -10.29
N TRP A 175 10.60 8.84 -10.58
CA TRP A 175 9.90 9.90 -9.86
C TRP A 175 9.79 9.60 -8.36
N VAL A 176 9.77 8.31 -7.98
CA VAL A 176 9.70 7.87 -6.59
C VAL A 176 10.95 8.29 -5.83
N ALA A 177 12.15 8.25 -6.46
CA ALA A 177 13.38 8.72 -5.84
C ALA A 177 13.26 10.21 -5.42
N ARG A 178 12.71 11.05 -6.31
CA ARG A 178 12.44 12.45 -5.97
C ARG A 178 11.40 12.60 -4.86
N PHE A 179 10.36 11.77 -4.89
CA PHE A 179 9.29 11.81 -3.90
C PHE A 179 9.76 11.46 -2.49
N ILE A 180 10.70 10.50 -2.36
CA ILE A 180 11.25 10.06 -1.07
C ILE A 180 12.62 10.68 -0.75
N ALA A 181 13.08 11.66 -1.53
CA ALA A 181 14.45 12.20 -1.46
C ALA A 181 14.86 12.61 -0.04
N TRP A 182 13.96 13.15 0.77
CA TRP A 182 14.25 13.54 2.14
C TRP A 182 14.69 12.37 3.04
N TRP A 183 14.22 11.15 2.77
CA TRP A 183 14.60 9.94 3.54
C TRP A 183 15.87 9.28 3.03
N ILE A 184 16.40 9.75 1.90
CA ILE A 184 17.55 9.17 1.21
C ILE A 184 18.72 10.14 1.30
N ASP A 185 19.89 9.63 1.61
CA ASP A 185 21.14 10.36 1.51
C ASP A 185 21.48 10.52 0.02
N GLN A 186 21.59 11.77 -0.42
CA GLN A 186 21.73 12.09 -1.85
C GLN A 186 23.14 11.81 -2.41
N ASP A 187 24.14 11.72 -1.53
CA ASP A 187 25.53 11.42 -1.92
C ASP A 187 25.74 9.91 -2.10
N THR A 188 25.11 9.12 -1.23
CA THR A 188 25.30 7.67 -1.22
C THR A 188 24.16 6.89 -1.85
N GLY A 189 22.97 7.48 -2.01
CA GLY A 189 21.75 6.81 -2.47
C GLY A 189 21.14 5.85 -1.45
N TYR A 190 21.69 5.76 -0.22
CA TYR A 190 21.16 4.89 0.82
C TYR A 190 20.15 5.61 1.72
N PRO A 191 19.19 4.87 2.31
CA PRO A 191 18.27 5.42 3.28
C PRO A 191 18.99 5.96 4.53
N ILE A 192 18.60 7.16 4.97
CA ILE A 192 19.03 7.74 6.23
C ILE A 192 18.26 7.03 7.35
N LYS A 193 18.96 6.23 8.15
CA LYS A 193 18.40 5.35 9.19
C LYS A 193 17.49 6.10 10.17
N GLU A 194 17.90 7.28 10.59
CA GLU A 194 17.20 8.13 11.55
C GLU A 194 15.92 8.73 10.98
N ARG A 195 15.78 8.77 9.65
CA ARG A 195 14.60 9.28 8.94
C ARG A 195 13.62 8.18 8.56
N SER A 196 14.05 6.92 8.53
CA SER A 196 13.18 5.78 8.23
C SER A 196 12.02 5.69 9.21
N GLY A 197 10.79 5.78 8.70
CA GLY A 197 9.56 5.77 9.49
C GLY A 197 9.13 7.14 10.04
N LYS A 198 9.95 8.19 9.89
CA LYS A 198 9.51 9.55 10.22
C LYS A 198 8.45 10.02 9.23
N VAL A 199 7.46 10.73 9.75
CA VAL A 199 6.36 11.27 8.96
C VAL A 199 6.67 12.71 8.57
N ARG A 200 6.45 13.02 7.29
CA ARG A 200 6.37 14.38 6.78
C ARG A 200 4.98 14.64 6.18
N TYR A 201 4.70 15.88 5.89
CA TYR A 201 3.42 16.29 5.32
C TYR A 201 3.62 16.88 3.94
N MET A 202 2.68 16.62 3.05
CA MET A 202 2.70 17.17 1.71
C MET A 202 1.33 17.65 1.28
N ALA A 203 1.32 18.59 0.34
CA ALA A 203 0.17 18.94 -0.49
C ALA A 203 0.61 19.06 -1.95
N ARG A 204 -0.32 18.83 -2.87
CA ARG A 204 -0.06 19.01 -4.30
C ARG A 204 -0.81 20.23 -4.80
N VAL A 205 -0.08 21.28 -5.15
CA VAL A 205 -0.60 22.54 -5.66
C VAL A 205 -0.06 22.78 -7.06
N GLN A 206 -0.92 22.97 -8.06
CA GLN A 206 -0.55 23.21 -9.44
C GLN A 206 0.46 22.19 -10.02
N ASN A 207 0.28 20.91 -9.66
CA ASN A 207 1.17 19.79 -9.99
C ASN A 207 2.54 19.78 -9.29
N GLU A 208 2.84 20.73 -8.43
CA GLU A 208 4.02 20.73 -7.59
C GLU A 208 3.71 20.16 -6.21
N ILE A 209 4.69 19.52 -5.59
CA ILE A 209 4.57 18.96 -4.25
C ILE A 209 5.25 19.91 -3.27
N ILE A 210 4.44 20.44 -2.38
CA ILE A 210 4.91 21.28 -1.27
C ILE A 210 5.04 20.40 -0.04
N TRP A 211 6.21 20.39 0.58
CA TRP A 211 6.52 19.61 1.77
C TRP A 211 6.59 20.46 3.02
N GLY A 212 6.16 19.91 4.15
CA GLY A 212 6.35 20.46 5.49
C GLY A 212 6.72 19.36 6.49
N ASP A 213 7.43 19.73 7.54
CA ASP A 213 7.78 18.81 8.62
C ASP A 213 6.60 18.63 9.58
N THR A 214 5.71 19.61 9.63
CA THR A 214 4.45 19.55 10.37
C THR A 214 3.26 19.89 9.46
N ARG A 215 2.09 19.38 9.84
CA ARG A 215 0.84 19.76 9.16
C ARG A 215 0.54 21.24 9.29
N GLN A 216 0.90 21.83 10.43
CA GLN A 216 0.63 23.23 10.74
C GLN A 216 1.41 24.17 9.81
N GLU A 217 2.68 23.85 9.49
CA GLU A 217 3.46 24.64 8.51
C GLU A 217 2.75 24.81 7.18
N LEU A 218 2.13 23.72 6.67
CA LEU A 218 1.39 23.76 5.41
C LEU A 218 0.09 24.56 5.53
N ILE A 219 -0.60 24.47 6.66
CA ILE A 219 -1.80 25.27 6.93
C ILE A 219 -1.43 26.77 6.99
N ASP A 220 -0.37 27.11 7.70
CA ASP A 220 0.11 28.48 7.86
C ASP A 220 0.58 29.08 6.52
N SER A 221 1.01 28.23 5.56
CA SER A 221 1.32 28.64 4.19
C SER A 221 0.10 28.77 3.27
N GLY A 222 -1.11 28.62 3.81
CA GLY A 222 -2.37 28.82 3.08
C GLY A 222 -2.91 27.57 2.39
N ILE A 223 -2.43 26.37 2.74
CA ILE A 223 -2.92 25.11 2.16
C ILE A 223 -4.12 24.62 2.97
N GLU A 224 -5.19 24.26 2.26
CA GLU A 224 -6.38 23.69 2.88
C GLU A 224 -6.06 22.38 3.62
N PRO A 225 -6.51 22.22 4.88
CA PRO A 225 -6.21 21.03 5.69
C PRO A 225 -6.61 19.72 5.03
N THR A 226 -7.65 19.69 4.20
CA THR A 226 -8.13 18.48 3.49
C THR A 226 -7.16 17.99 2.41
N ASP A 227 -6.33 18.87 1.87
CA ASP A 227 -5.39 18.57 0.80
C ASP A 227 -4.05 18.07 1.33
N ILE A 228 -3.80 18.27 2.62
CA ILE A 228 -2.57 17.84 3.27
C ILE A 228 -2.62 16.33 3.56
N LYS A 229 -1.59 15.62 3.11
CA LYS A 229 -1.36 14.19 3.37
C LYS A 229 -0.09 13.96 4.16
N SER A 230 -0.16 13.07 5.12
CA SER A 230 1.02 12.58 5.83
C SER A 230 1.68 11.45 5.05
N VAL A 231 2.99 11.51 4.92
CA VAL A 231 3.82 10.57 4.14
C VAL A 231 4.95 10.04 5.00
N THR A 232 5.24 8.75 4.86
CA THR A 232 6.44 8.14 5.45
C THR A 232 7.09 7.16 4.50
N PHE A 233 8.41 7.05 4.59
CA PHE A 233 9.19 6.02 3.93
C PHE A 233 9.83 5.13 4.98
N ILE A 234 9.67 3.81 4.82
CA ILE A 234 10.28 2.80 5.68
C ILE A 234 11.29 2.02 4.84
N ALA A 235 12.54 2.13 5.21
CA ALA A 235 13.61 1.40 4.57
C ALA A 235 13.70 -0.03 5.11
N SER A 236 14.00 -0.99 4.22
CA SER A 236 14.40 -2.34 4.60
C SER A 236 15.70 -2.75 3.92
N THR A 237 16.43 -3.61 4.58
CA THR A 237 17.65 -4.25 4.05
C THR A 237 17.42 -5.74 3.86
N LEU A 238 18.36 -6.42 3.21
CA LEU A 238 18.33 -7.89 3.09
C LEU A 238 18.42 -8.60 4.45
N GLN A 239 18.98 -7.94 5.45
CA GLN A 239 19.16 -8.47 6.80
C GLN A 239 17.87 -8.42 7.65
N ASP A 240 16.84 -7.73 7.16
CA ASP A 240 15.56 -7.57 7.86
C ASP A 240 14.57 -8.72 7.56
N ASN A 241 14.99 -9.74 6.80
CA ASN A 241 14.14 -10.85 6.35
C ASN A 241 14.57 -12.19 6.95
#